data_6846124b56f2439f4d86340993250bf3
#
_entry.id   6846124b56f2439f4d86340993250bf3
#
_cell.length_a   1.000
_cell.length_b   1.000
_cell.length_c   1.000
_cell.angle_alpha   90.00
_cell.angle_beta   90.00
_cell.angle_gamma   90.00
#
_symmetry.space_group_name_H-M   'P 1'
#
loop_
_entity.id
_entity.type
_entity.pdbx_description
1 polymer ?
#
loop_
_entity_poly.entity_id
_entity_poly.type
_entity_poly.pdbx_seq_one_letter_code
_entity_poly.pdbx_strand_id
1 'polypeptide(L)'
;MTREPIPILNLPGDDAYAQMAKGSGKQQVATTMALVRVFKELLRDKEVGKRIVPIIPDEARTFGMDSFFPTKKIYNPHGQNYTSVDADLMLAYRESEQGQIIHTGINEAGSVAAFTAVATSYAT
;
A
#
# COMPACT_ATOMS: atom_id res chain seq x y z
N MET A 1 -6.22 -31.90 -6.75
CA MET A 1 -6.41 -30.62 -7.45
C MET A 1 -5.09 -30.25 -8.09
N THR A 2 -5.01 -30.18 -9.39
CA THR A 2 -3.85 -29.66 -10.12
C THR A 2 -3.89 -28.14 -10.01
N ARG A 3 -2.90 -27.53 -9.34
CA ARG A 3 -2.76 -26.07 -9.30
C ARG A 3 -2.35 -25.58 -10.68
N GLU A 4 -3.02 -24.57 -11.20
CA GLU A 4 -2.51 -23.89 -12.38
C GLU A 4 -1.16 -23.25 -12.07
N PRO A 5 -0.19 -23.31 -13.00
CA PRO A 5 1.11 -22.67 -12.77
C PRO A 5 0.92 -21.16 -12.63
N ILE A 6 1.49 -20.61 -11.56
CA ILE A 6 1.46 -19.16 -11.33
C ILE A 6 2.28 -18.49 -12.43
N PRO A 7 1.74 -17.45 -13.13
CA PRO A 7 2.50 -16.74 -14.14
C PRO A 7 3.79 -16.14 -13.54
N ILE A 8 4.88 -16.22 -14.29
CA ILE A 8 6.12 -15.56 -13.89
C ILE A 8 5.87 -14.06 -13.86
N LEU A 9 6.17 -13.45 -12.72
CA LEU A 9 6.01 -12.02 -12.52
C LEU A 9 7.25 -11.29 -13.07
N ASN A 10 7.04 -10.31 -13.94
CA ASN A 10 8.11 -9.41 -14.35
C ASN A 10 8.35 -8.39 -13.23
N LEU A 11 9.56 -8.41 -12.69
CA LEU A 11 9.96 -7.47 -11.65
C LEU A 11 10.30 -6.11 -12.27
N PRO A 12 10.07 -4.99 -11.54
CA PRO A 12 10.50 -3.68 -11.97
C PRO A 12 12.01 -3.65 -12.22
N GLY A 13 12.43 -2.96 -13.27
CA GLY A 13 13.85 -2.74 -13.54
C GLY A 13 14.50 -1.74 -12.57
N ASP A 14 15.79 -1.53 -12.71
CA ASP A 14 16.59 -0.64 -11.84
C ASP A 14 16.08 0.80 -11.82
N ASP A 15 15.38 1.23 -12.85
CA ASP A 15 14.77 2.57 -12.93
C ASP A 15 13.81 2.86 -11.77
N ALA A 16 13.08 1.84 -11.28
CA ALA A 16 12.18 1.98 -10.15
C ALA A 16 12.91 2.36 -8.85
N TYR A 17 14.20 2.04 -8.75
CA TYR A 17 15.04 2.28 -7.58
C TYR A 17 16.06 3.40 -7.78
N ALA A 18 16.19 3.90 -9.00
CA ALA A 18 17.23 4.85 -9.40
C ALA A 18 17.25 6.12 -8.53
N GLN A 19 16.08 6.61 -8.13
CA GLN A 19 15.98 7.79 -7.26
C GLN A 19 16.52 7.50 -5.86
N MET A 20 16.29 6.31 -5.35
CA MET A 20 16.79 5.89 -4.03
C MET A 20 18.28 5.61 -4.05
N ALA A 21 18.79 5.03 -5.13
CA ALA A 21 20.20 4.75 -5.31
C ALA A 21 21.09 6.01 -5.29
N LYS A 22 20.53 7.17 -5.67
CA LYS A 22 21.22 8.48 -5.59
C LYS A 22 21.37 9.00 -4.17
N GLY A 23 20.65 8.40 -3.20
CA GLY A 23 20.62 8.88 -1.83
C GLY A 23 19.88 10.22 -1.66
N SER A 24 19.91 10.76 -0.43
CA SER A 24 19.22 12.02 -0.08
C SER A 24 20.10 13.28 -0.17
N GLY A 25 21.38 13.10 -0.53
CA GLY A 25 22.35 14.21 -0.56
C GLY A 25 22.51 14.86 0.82
N LYS A 26 22.31 16.18 0.90
CA LYS A 26 22.37 16.93 2.16
C LYS A 26 21.05 16.90 2.97
N GLN A 27 20.01 16.31 2.43
CA GLN A 27 18.68 16.29 3.04
C GLN A 27 18.57 15.14 4.04
N GLN A 28 18.17 15.43 5.27
CA GLN A 28 17.85 14.39 6.23
C GLN A 28 16.48 13.79 5.88
N VAL A 29 16.43 12.48 5.73
CA VAL A 29 15.20 11.73 5.39
C VAL A 29 15.04 10.60 6.38
N ALA A 30 13.87 10.50 7.02
CA ALA A 30 13.53 9.36 7.84
C ALA A 30 13.49 8.08 7.01
N THR A 31 13.96 6.97 7.57
CA THR A 31 13.98 5.65 6.91
C THR A 31 12.60 5.23 6.42
N THR A 32 11.56 5.48 7.22
CA THR A 32 10.16 5.20 6.84
C THR A 32 9.74 6.00 5.61
N MET A 33 10.12 7.28 5.54
CA MET A 33 9.82 8.11 4.37
C MET A 33 10.58 7.65 3.11
N ALA A 34 11.78 7.12 3.29
CA ALA A 34 12.53 6.49 2.21
C ALA A 34 11.80 5.24 1.70
N LEU A 35 11.32 4.38 2.60
CA LEU A 35 10.50 3.21 2.26
C LEU A 35 9.22 3.61 1.51
N VAL A 36 8.51 4.63 1.97
CA VAL A 36 7.29 5.12 1.31
C VAL A 36 7.57 5.57 -0.12
N ARG A 37 8.72 6.18 -0.38
CA ARG A 37 9.11 6.57 -1.75
C ARG A 37 9.33 5.34 -2.64
N VAL A 38 9.99 4.29 -2.13
CA VAL A 38 10.14 3.02 -2.87
C VAL A 38 8.76 2.39 -3.13
N PHE A 39 7.92 2.31 -2.11
CA PHE A 39 6.56 1.81 -2.26
C PHE A 39 5.76 2.55 -3.32
N LYS A 40 5.91 3.87 -3.39
CA LYS A 40 5.23 4.70 -4.39
C LYS A 40 5.60 4.30 -5.82
N GLU A 41 6.88 4.05 -6.06
CA GLU A 41 7.34 3.60 -7.38
C GLU A 41 6.87 2.17 -7.69
N LEU A 42 6.98 1.25 -6.72
CA LEU A 42 6.49 -0.12 -6.87
C LEU A 42 4.98 -0.19 -7.12
N LEU A 43 4.19 0.64 -6.41
CA LEU A 43 2.74 0.71 -6.59
C LEU A 43 2.31 1.29 -7.97
N ARG A 44 3.22 1.96 -8.68
CA ARG A 44 3.00 2.45 -10.05
C ARG A 44 3.28 1.39 -11.11
N ASP A 45 4.07 0.38 -10.77
CA ASP A 45 4.34 -0.71 -11.70
C ASP A 45 3.06 -1.42 -12.14
N LYS A 46 2.98 -1.80 -13.41
CA LYS A 46 1.75 -2.36 -14.00
C LYS A 46 1.43 -3.76 -13.54
N GLU A 47 2.45 -4.55 -13.18
CA GLU A 47 2.32 -5.94 -12.75
C GLU A 47 2.44 -6.06 -11.23
N VAL A 48 3.59 -5.65 -10.68
CA VAL A 48 3.90 -5.74 -9.25
C VAL A 48 2.98 -4.82 -8.44
N GLY A 49 2.71 -3.62 -8.93
CA GLY A 49 1.90 -2.64 -8.22
C GLY A 49 0.48 -3.11 -7.89
N LYS A 50 -0.09 -3.99 -8.70
CA LYS A 50 -1.41 -4.60 -8.45
C LYS A 50 -1.39 -5.68 -7.37
N ARG A 51 -0.21 -6.20 -7.04
CA ARG A 51 -0.01 -7.30 -6.09
C ARG A 51 0.47 -6.84 -4.72
N ILE A 52 0.84 -5.57 -4.61
CA ILE A 52 1.26 -4.99 -3.33
C ILE A 52 0.02 -4.52 -2.58
N VAL A 53 -0.19 -5.08 -1.40
CA VAL A 53 -1.30 -4.73 -0.51
C VAL A 53 -0.73 -4.11 0.76
N PRO A 54 -0.72 -2.78 0.88
CA PRO A 54 -0.35 -2.12 2.13
C PRO A 54 -1.36 -2.48 3.22
N ILE A 55 -0.87 -2.86 4.39
CA ILE A 55 -1.69 -3.14 5.57
C ILE A 55 -1.31 -2.13 6.64
N ILE A 56 -2.27 -1.34 7.10
CA ILE A 56 -2.03 -0.23 8.00
C ILE A 56 -2.88 -0.32 9.27
N PRO A 57 -2.26 -0.20 10.45
CA PRO A 57 -2.96 -0.13 11.73
C PRO A 57 -3.29 1.33 12.12
N ASP A 58 -3.99 2.08 11.25
CA ASP A 58 -4.45 3.45 11.49
C ASP A 58 -3.37 4.56 11.58
N GLU A 59 -2.12 4.29 11.28
CA GLU A 59 -1.02 5.26 11.39
C GLU A 59 -0.46 5.73 10.04
N ALA A 60 -1.21 5.57 8.96
CA ALA A 60 -0.75 5.88 7.60
C ALA A 60 -0.23 7.31 7.45
N ARG A 61 -0.88 8.30 8.09
CA ARG A 61 -0.49 9.71 8.04
C ARG A 61 0.86 9.94 8.73
N THR A 62 1.07 9.35 9.89
CA THR A 62 2.32 9.45 10.64
C THR A 62 3.51 8.96 9.82
N PHE A 63 3.30 7.95 9.01
CA PHE A 63 4.32 7.35 8.15
C PHE A 63 4.32 7.86 6.71
N GLY A 64 3.48 8.85 6.37
CA GLY A 64 3.41 9.45 5.03
C GLY A 64 2.75 8.56 3.98
N MET A 65 2.03 7.52 4.40
CA MET A 65 1.31 6.60 3.52
C MET A 65 -0.08 7.13 3.11
N ASP A 66 -0.56 8.19 3.75
CA ASP A 66 -1.80 8.90 3.40
C ASP A 66 -1.78 9.38 1.94
N SER A 67 -0.61 9.63 1.37
CA SER A 67 -0.44 9.96 -0.05
C SER A 67 -0.92 8.86 -1.01
N PHE A 68 -1.14 7.64 -0.52
CA PHE A 68 -1.67 6.52 -1.32
C PHE A 68 -3.20 6.48 -1.36
N PHE A 69 -3.90 7.12 -0.43
CA PHE A 69 -5.35 7.06 -0.33
C PHE A 69 -6.08 7.49 -1.60
N PRO A 70 -5.71 8.60 -2.29
CA PRO A 70 -6.43 9.03 -3.48
C PRO A 70 -6.37 8.03 -4.62
N THR A 71 -5.25 7.32 -4.76
CA THR A 71 -4.97 6.47 -5.92
C THR A 71 -5.21 5.00 -5.66
N LYS A 72 -4.82 4.51 -4.48
CA LYS A 72 -4.92 3.08 -4.12
C LYS A 72 -6.15 2.76 -3.31
N LYS A 73 -6.68 3.74 -2.59
CA LYS A 73 -7.90 3.67 -1.77
C LYS A 73 -7.85 2.59 -0.70
N ILE A 74 -8.57 2.80 0.37
CA ILE A 74 -8.79 1.80 1.41
C ILE A 74 -9.87 0.83 0.93
N TYR A 75 -9.63 -0.45 1.10
CA TYR A 75 -10.63 -1.47 0.78
C TYR A 75 -11.80 -1.41 1.76
N ASN A 76 -13.00 -1.28 1.22
CA ASN A 76 -14.25 -1.44 1.94
C ASN A 76 -15.23 -2.18 1.05
N PRO A 77 -15.75 -3.37 1.47
CA PRO A 77 -16.65 -4.19 0.65
C PRO A 77 -17.99 -3.51 0.32
N HIS A 78 -18.32 -2.43 1.02
CA HIS A 78 -19.55 -1.65 0.81
C HIS A 78 -19.29 -0.30 0.15
N GLY A 79 -18.04 -0.01 -0.23
CA GLY A 79 -17.65 1.33 -0.69
C GLY A 79 -17.74 2.37 0.42
N GLN A 80 -17.58 3.64 0.05
CA GLN A 80 -17.68 4.75 1.01
C GLN A 80 -19.10 5.35 0.95
N ASN A 81 -19.92 5.03 1.94
CA ASN A 81 -21.32 5.44 2.03
C ASN A 81 -21.52 6.67 2.95
N TYR A 82 -20.48 7.40 3.26
CA TYR A 82 -20.49 8.56 4.15
C TYR A 82 -19.53 9.63 3.65
N THR A 83 -19.74 10.86 4.11
CA THR A 83 -18.78 11.95 3.96
C THR A 83 -18.04 12.09 5.27
N SER A 84 -16.70 12.07 5.22
CA SER A 84 -15.88 12.25 6.42
C SER A 84 -16.17 13.61 7.06
N VAL A 85 -16.27 13.64 8.40
CA VAL A 85 -16.51 14.89 9.15
C VAL A 85 -15.43 15.92 8.85
N ASP A 86 -14.18 15.47 8.68
CA ASP A 86 -13.01 16.30 8.39
C ASP A 86 -12.63 16.31 6.90
N ALA A 87 -13.62 16.15 6.00
CA ALA A 87 -13.37 16.03 4.56
C ALA A 87 -12.53 17.18 3.99
N ASP A 88 -12.70 18.38 4.53
CA ASP A 88 -11.97 19.58 4.11
C ASP A 88 -10.54 19.65 4.70
N LEU A 89 -10.28 18.95 5.79
CA LEU A 89 -8.99 18.92 6.49
C LEU A 89 -8.19 17.64 6.19
N MET A 90 -8.90 16.55 5.96
CA MET A 90 -8.33 15.23 5.69
C MET A 90 -8.23 15.03 4.18
N LEU A 91 -7.20 15.58 3.59
CA LEU A 91 -6.92 15.36 2.18
C LEU A 91 -6.98 13.88 1.83
N ALA A 92 -8.03 13.53 1.10
CA ALA A 92 -8.08 12.36 0.26
C ALA A 92 -8.23 10.98 0.94
N TYR A 93 -8.78 10.90 2.16
CA TYR A 93 -9.28 9.62 2.66
C TYR A 93 -10.38 9.11 1.70
N ARG A 94 -10.15 7.95 1.13
CA ARG A 94 -11.05 7.34 0.14
C ARG A 94 -11.16 5.86 0.39
N GLU A 95 -12.39 5.36 0.49
CA GLU A 95 -12.71 3.95 0.53
C GLU A 95 -13.32 3.49 -0.79
N SER A 96 -13.14 2.23 -1.14
CA SER A 96 -13.70 1.62 -2.36
C SER A 96 -13.70 0.10 -2.26
N GLU A 97 -14.67 -0.54 -2.89
CA GLU A 97 -14.67 -1.99 -3.13
C GLU A 97 -13.43 -2.47 -3.91
N GLN A 98 -12.82 -1.58 -4.69
CA GLN A 98 -11.58 -1.81 -5.43
C GLN A 98 -10.35 -1.25 -4.71
N GLY A 99 -10.48 -0.91 -3.42
CA GLY A 99 -9.37 -0.41 -2.62
C GLY A 99 -8.27 -1.47 -2.45
N GLN A 100 -7.03 -1.02 -2.49
CA GLN A 100 -5.85 -1.89 -2.41
C GLN A 100 -5.21 -1.87 -1.02
N ILE A 101 -5.58 -0.92 -0.17
CA ILE A 101 -5.04 -0.75 1.18
C ILE A 101 -5.98 -1.42 2.17
N ILE A 102 -5.46 -2.31 3.01
CA ILE A 102 -6.20 -2.89 4.14
C ILE A 102 -5.93 -2.05 5.38
N HIS A 103 -7.01 -1.50 5.94
CA HIS A 103 -6.99 -0.76 7.19
C HIS A 103 -7.55 -1.63 8.31
N THR A 104 -6.71 -1.99 9.28
CA THR A 104 -7.07 -2.96 10.34
C THR A 104 -7.49 -2.31 11.64
N GLY A 105 -7.43 -0.97 11.72
CA GLY A 105 -7.54 -0.26 12.99
C GLY A 105 -6.28 -0.45 13.86
N ILE A 106 -6.30 0.11 15.05
CA ILE A 106 -5.17 0.03 16.00
C ILE A 106 -5.12 -1.39 16.60
N ASN A 107 -4.63 -2.32 15.81
CA ASN A 107 -4.58 -3.74 16.17
C ASN A 107 -3.43 -4.44 15.43
N GLU A 108 -2.29 -4.59 16.09
CA GLU A 108 -1.10 -5.23 15.55
C GLU A 108 -1.33 -6.72 15.25
N ALA A 109 -2.02 -7.43 16.14
CA ALA A 109 -2.36 -8.83 15.94
C ALA A 109 -3.26 -9.01 14.70
N GLY A 110 -4.24 -8.13 14.51
CA GLY A 110 -5.09 -8.10 13.31
C GLY A 110 -4.29 -7.77 12.05
N SER A 111 -3.32 -6.86 12.14
CA SER A 111 -2.44 -6.51 11.02
C SER A 111 -1.57 -7.68 10.61
N VAL A 112 -1.00 -8.43 11.57
CA VAL A 112 -0.21 -9.64 11.29
C VAL A 112 -1.08 -10.75 10.70
N ALA A 113 -2.30 -10.93 11.19
CA ALA A 113 -3.24 -11.90 10.63
C ALA A 113 -3.61 -11.56 9.19
N ALA A 114 -3.90 -10.30 8.89
CA ALA A 114 -4.17 -9.82 7.54
C ALA A 114 -2.95 -10.02 6.63
N PHE A 115 -1.75 -9.71 7.11
CA PHE A 115 -0.50 -9.96 6.38
C PHE A 115 -0.34 -11.45 6.04
N THR A 116 -0.55 -12.32 7.01
CA THR A 116 -0.46 -13.77 6.80
C THR A 116 -1.44 -14.24 5.75
N ALA A 117 -2.70 -13.80 5.82
CA ALA A 117 -3.74 -14.16 4.84
C ALA A 117 -3.37 -13.70 3.43
N VAL A 118 -2.94 -12.45 3.27
CA VAL A 118 -2.55 -11.89 1.97
C VAL A 118 -1.30 -12.59 1.43
N ALA A 119 -0.27 -12.77 2.26
CA ALA A 119 1.00 -13.36 1.85
C ALA A 119 0.88 -14.84 1.44
N THR A 120 -0.12 -15.56 1.96
CA THR A 120 -0.35 -16.98 1.65
C THR A 120 -1.49 -17.21 0.66
N SER A 121 -2.20 -16.18 0.22
CA SER A 121 -3.39 -16.29 -0.63
C SER A 121 -3.16 -17.03 -1.96
N TYR A 122 -1.95 -16.98 -2.50
CA TYR A 122 -1.59 -17.73 -3.71
C TYR A 122 -1.41 -19.24 -3.47
N ALA A 123 -1.31 -19.66 -2.22
CA ALA A 123 -1.07 -21.04 -1.83
C ALA A 123 -2.36 -21.79 -1.49
N THR A 124 -3.49 -21.09 -1.42
CA THR A 124 -4.84 -21.65 -1.17
C THR A 124 -5.71 -21.64 -2.44
#